data_b2672bfac99585d946e938f7168818ff
#
_entry.id   b2672bfac99585d946e938f7168818ff
#
_cell.length_a   1.000
_cell.length_b   1.000
_cell.length_c   1.000
_cell.angle_alpha   90.00
_cell.angle_beta   90.00
_cell.angle_gamma   90.00
#
_symmetry.space_group_name_H-M   'P 1'
#
loop_
_entity.id
_entity.type
_entity.pdbx_description
1 polymer ?
#
loop_
_entity_poly.entity_id
_entity_poly.type
_entity_poly.pdbx_seq_one_letter_code
_entity_poly.pdbx_strand_id
1 'polypeptide(L)'
;LHLLSRRQRQMCIRDRSIDLVKRLATFVVLVLVQGLVFNHIHLFNCATPLLYIIMVLHFRRNHPKWAVLLWCFMMGLCVDVFANTPGVAAASMTAVGLLQPYLFELFVPRDSADDLEPSMRSIGVGAYCWYVFFIILVYNLLFFTLETFNFFNWVHWLECIGGSTVITYILVMATESFRK
;
A
#
# COMPACT_ATOMS: atom_id res chain seq x y z
N LEU A 1 3.74 -7.37 -43.00
CA LEU A 1 4.52 -6.92 -41.79
C LEU A 1 3.81 -5.80 -41.02
N HIS A 2 3.16 -4.82 -41.67
CA HIS A 2 2.48 -3.70 -41.00
C HIS A 2 1.20 -4.06 -40.21
N LEU A 3 0.50 -5.11 -40.57
CA LEU A 3 -0.75 -5.54 -39.92
C LEU A 3 -0.50 -6.20 -38.54
N LEU A 4 0.61 -6.93 -38.37
CA LEU A 4 1.00 -7.54 -37.10
C LEU A 4 1.39 -6.49 -36.07
N SER A 5 2.09 -5.43 -36.47
CA SER A 5 2.47 -4.30 -35.62
C SER A 5 1.26 -3.51 -35.09
N ARG A 6 0.21 -3.33 -35.91
CA ARG A 6 -1.03 -2.66 -35.46
C ARG A 6 -1.82 -3.50 -34.44
N ARG A 7 -1.92 -4.81 -34.64
CA ARG A 7 -2.59 -5.71 -33.67
C ARG A 7 -1.86 -5.77 -32.32
N GLN A 8 -0.52 -5.83 -32.35
CA GLN A 8 0.28 -5.78 -31.12
C GLN A 8 0.10 -4.45 -30.37
N ARG A 9 0.07 -3.32 -31.06
CA ARG A 9 -0.18 -2.02 -30.41
C ARG A 9 -1.57 -1.93 -29.79
N GLN A 10 -2.60 -2.41 -30.48
CA GLN A 10 -3.97 -2.40 -29.95
C GLN A 10 -4.12 -3.34 -28.75
N MET A 11 -3.41 -4.47 -28.73
CA MET A 11 -3.39 -5.40 -27.60
C MET A 11 -2.74 -4.77 -26.38
N CYS A 12 -1.57 -4.12 -26.52
CA CYS A 12 -0.89 -3.41 -25.43
C CYS A 12 -1.71 -2.23 -24.86
N ILE A 13 -2.46 -1.51 -25.69
CA ILE A 13 -3.31 -0.40 -25.23
C ILE A 13 -4.51 -0.91 -24.43
N ARG A 14 -5.12 -2.01 -24.89
CA ARG A 14 -6.25 -2.66 -24.19
C ARG A 14 -5.85 -3.24 -22.86
N ASP A 15 -4.69 -3.88 -22.76
CA ASP A 15 -4.20 -4.44 -21.52
C ASP A 15 -3.87 -3.35 -20.49
N ARG A 16 -3.28 -2.24 -20.93
CA ARG A 16 -3.02 -1.08 -20.07
C ARG A 16 -4.29 -0.43 -19.54
N SER A 17 -5.35 -0.35 -20.35
CA SER A 17 -6.64 0.22 -19.91
C SER A 17 -7.35 -0.68 -18.90
N ILE A 18 -7.28 -1.99 -19.07
CA ILE A 18 -7.86 -2.97 -18.12
C ILE A 18 -7.14 -2.90 -16.77
N ASP A 19 -5.80 -2.80 -16.78
CA ASP A 19 -5.03 -2.66 -15.55
C ASP A 19 -5.35 -1.36 -14.80
N LEU A 20 -5.56 -0.28 -15.54
CA LEU A 20 -5.94 1.01 -14.95
C LEU A 20 -7.33 0.96 -14.31
N VAL A 21 -8.31 0.34 -15.00
CA VAL A 21 -9.66 0.15 -14.46
C VAL A 21 -9.65 -0.73 -13.21
N LYS A 22 -8.90 -1.83 -13.20
CA LYS A 22 -8.74 -2.70 -12.02
C LYS A 22 -8.15 -1.92 -10.85
N ARG A 23 -7.11 -1.11 -11.07
CA ARG A 23 -6.51 -0.28 -10.02
C ARG A 23 -7.46 0.78 -9.50
N LEU A 24 -8.21 1.43 -10.38
CA LEU A 24 -9.23 2.40 -9.97
C LEU A 24 -10.33 1.74 -9.13
N ALA A 25 -10.79 0.55 -9.53
CA ALA A 25 -11.77 -0.21 -8.77
C ALA A 25 -11.23 -0.59 -7.37
N THR A 26 -9.99 -1.09 -7.31
CA THR A 26 -9.33 -1.40 -6.03
C THR A 26 -9.17 -0.15 -5.17
N PHE A 27 -8.78 0.97 -5.76
CA PHE A 27 -8.68 2.27 -5.09
C PHE A 27 -10.01 2.67 -4.44
N VAL A 28 -11.11 2.68 -5.21
CA VAL A 28 -12.43 3.06 -4.72
C VAL A 28 -12.89 2.12 -3.60
N VAL A 29 -12.73 0.81 -3.78
CA VAL A 29 -13.09 -0.18 -2.77
C VAL A 29 -12.31 0.03 -1.47
N LEU A 30 -10.98 0.22 -1.55
CA LEU A 30 -10.15 0.44 -0.37
C LEU A 30 -10.49 1.74 0.36
N VAL A 31 -10.77 2.83 -0.37
CA VAL A 31 -11.21 4.11 0.23
C VAL A 31 -12.54 3.95 0.94
N LEU A 32 -13.51 3.28 0.31
CA LEU A 32 -14.83 3.06 0.92
C LEU A 32 -14.74 2.14 2.15
N VAL A 33 -14.02 1.04 2.05
CA VAL A 33 -13.83 0.12 3.18
C VAL A 33 -13.12 0.81 4.33
N GLN A 34 -12.07 1.56 4.04
CA GLN A 34 -11.35 2.31 5.07
C GLN A 34 -12.21 3.39 5.70
N GLY A 35 -12.87 4.24 4.90
CA GLY A 35 -13.66 5.37 5.38
C GLY A 35 -14.93 4.95 6.13
N LEU A 36 -15.66 3.96 5.61
CA LEU A 36 -16.95 3.56 6.17
C LEU A 36 -16.84 2.51 7.29
N VAL A 37 -15.82 1.63 7.24
CA VAL A 37 -15.71 0.51 8.19
C VAL A 37 -14.57 0.76 9.18
N PHE A 38 -13.36 0.88 8.69
CA PHE A 38 -12.17 0.87 9.56
C PHE A 38 -11.95 2.18 10.30
N ASN A 39 -12.40 3.30 9.77
CA ASN A 39 -12.29 4.60 10.44
C ASN A 39 -13.16 4.72 11.70
N HIS A 40 -14.16 3.82 11.86
CA HIS A 40 -15.02 3.75 13.04
C HIS A 40 -14.58 2.69 14.05
N ILE A 41 -13.58 1.86 13.71
CA ILE A 41 -13.11 0.77 14.55
C ILE A 41 -11.82 1.20 15.24
N HIS A 42 -11.96 1.73 16.45
CA HIS A 42 -10.80 1.98 17.33
C HIS A 42 -10.68 0.82 18.32
N LEU A 43 -9.84 -0.16 17.99
CA LEU A 43 -9.56 -1.27 18.89
C LEU A 43 -8.65 -0.78 20.02
N PHE A 44 -9.10 -0.98 21.26
CA PHE A 44 -8.40 -0.53 22.48
C PHE A 44 -8.12 0.99 22.55
N ASN A 45 -8.93 1.78 21.87
CA ASN A 45 -8.80 3.25 21.82
C ASN A 45 -7.50 3.79 21.17
N CYS A 46 -6.70 2.90 20.54
CA CYS A 46 -5.40 3.23 19.94
C CYS A 46 -5.19 2.61 18.56
N ALA A 47 -5.57 1.33 18.39
CA ALA A 47 -5.20 0.59 17.20
C ALA A 47 -6.25 0.76 16.11
N THR A 48 -5.85 1.39 15.00
CA THR A 48 -6.68 1.53 13.79
C THR A 48 -6.14 0.63 12.68
N PRO A 49 -6.98 -0.21 12.08
CA PRO A 49 -6.58 -1.02 10.94
C PRO A 49 -6.45 -0.16 9.69
N LEU A 50 -5.26 -0.14 9.08
CA LEU A 50 -4.92 0.72 7.94
C LEU A 50 -4.78 -0.13 6.66
N LEU A 51 -5.93 -0.63 6.17
CA LEU A 51 -5.97 -1.61 5.07
C LEU A 51 -5.54 -1.04 3.72
N TYR A 52 -5.71 0.26 3.48
CA TYR A 52 -5.40 0.90 2.20
C TYR A 52 -3.90 0.86 1.82
N ILE A 53 -3.01 0.49 2.74
CA ILE A 53 -1.59 0.26 2.45
C ILE A 53 -1.39 -0.85 1.41
N ILE A 54 -2.37 -1.75 1.22
CA ILE A 54 -2.36 -2.78 0.18
C ILE A 54 -2.13 -2.17 -1.20
N MET A 55 -2.61 -0.95 -1.44
CA MET A 55 -2.40 -0.25 -2.70
C MET A 55 -0.90 -0.09 -3.02
N VAL A 56 -0.09 0.25 -2.02
CA VAL A 56 1.38 0.40 -2.16
C VAL A 56 2.04 -0.94 -2.46
N LEU A 57 1.58 -2.01 -1.79
CA LEU A 57 2.14 -3.35 -1.94
C LEU A 57 1.96 -3.94 -3.35
N HIS A 58 0.90 -3.53 -4.07
CA HIS A 58 0.55 -4.05 -5.40
C HIS A 58 1.22 -3.31 -6.56
N PHE A 59 2.06 -2.31 -6.31
CA PHE A 59 2.80 -1.69 -7.40
C PHE A 59 3.92 -2.59 -7.91
N ARG A 60 3.98 -2.77 -9.23
CA ARG A 60 5.06 -3.50 -9.92
C ARG A 60 6.36 -2.73 -9.84
N ARG A 61 7.50 -3.44 -9.87
CA ARG A 61 8.85 -2.86 -9.85
C ARG A 61 9.07 -1.80 -10.95
N ASN A 62 8.56 -2.05 -12.17
CA ASN A 62 8.77 -1.18 -13.33
C ASN A 62 7.72 -0.08 -13.49
N HIS A 63 6.94 0.22 -12.44
CA HIS A 63 5.98 1.32 -12.51
C HIS A 63 6.70 2.68 -12.46
N PRO A 64 6.28 3.67 -13.28
CA PRO A 64 6.88 5.00 -13.23
C PRO A 64 6.66 5.61 -11.82
N LYS A 65 7.77 6.01 -11.18
CA LYS A 65 7.78 6.48 -9.78
C LYS A 65 6.78 7.62 -9.54
N TRP A 66 6.64 8.55 -10.49
CA TRP A 66 5.68 9.65 -10.39
C TRP A 66 4.22 9.19 -10.31
N ALA A 67 3.88 8.12 -11.04
CA ALA A 67 2.52 7.58 -11.00
C ALA A 67 2.24 6.86 -9.67
N VAL A 68 3.21 6.11 -9.13
CA VAL A 68 3.09 5.51 -7.80
C VAL A 68 2.86 6.58 -6.75
N LEU A 69 3.65 7.65 -6.76
CA LEU A 69 3.51 8.76 -5.82
C LEU A 69 2.15 9.46 -5.94
N LEU A 70 1.68 9.67 -7.16
CA LEU A 70 0.37 10.27 -7.40
C LEU A 70 -0.77 9.41 -6.84
N TRP A 71 -0.74 8.10 -7.09
CA TRP A 71 -1.74 7.17 -6.56
C TRP A 71 -1.72 7.10 -5.03
N CYS A 72 -0.52 7.04 -4.43
CA CYS A 72 -0.35 7.05 -2.98
C CYS A 72 -0.87 8.34 -2.35
N PHE A 73 -0.53 9.49 -2.95
CA PHE A 73 -0.99 10.79 -2.49
C PHE A 73 -2.52 10.90 -2.55
N MET A 74 -3.12 10.54 -3.69
CA MET A 74 -4.58 10.59 -3.85
C MET A 74 -5.31 9.65 -2.90
N MET A 75 -4.76 8.44 -2.66
CA MET A 75 -5.31 7.49 -1.70
C MET A 75 -5.29 8.08 -0.29
N GLY A 76 -4.14 8.58 0.15
CA GLY A 76 -3.99 9.18 1.47
C GLY A 76 -4.90 10.40 1.65
N LEU A 77 -5.01 11.25 0.63
CA LEU A 77 -5.87 12.42 0.66
C LEU A 77 -7.35 12.06 0.77
N CYS A 78 -7.81 11.04 0.06
CA CYS A 78 -9.17 10.54 0.22
C CYS A 78 -9.43 10.01 1.64
N VAL A 79 -8.48 9.27 2.21
CA VAL A 79 -8.59 8.75 3.58
C VAL A 79 -8.58 9.90 4.59
N ASP A 80 -7.73 10.92 4.42
CA ASP A 80 -7.67 12.10 5.28
C ASP A 80 -9.01 12.86 5.34
N VAL A 81 -9.73 12.93 4.21
CA VAL A 81 -11.06 13.55 4.17
C VAL A 81 -12.05 12.80 5.05
N PHE A 82 -12.01 11.46 5.04
CA PHE A 82 -12.88 10.64 5.89
C PHE A 82 -12.44 10.60 7.35
N ALA A 83 -11.13 10.66 7.61
CA ALA A 83 -10.56 10.61 8.95
C ALA A 83 -10.55 11.98 9.65
N ASN A 84 -10.81 13.06 8.91
CA ASN A 84 -10.66 14.44 9.40
C ASN A 84 -9.23 14.75 9.93
N THR A 85 -8.23 14.11 9.33
CA THR A 85 -6.80 14.30 9.65
C THR A 85 -6.10 14.97 8.47
N PRO A 86 -5.98 16.30 8.43
CA PRO A 86 -5.54 16.99 7.22
C PRO A 86 -4.07 16.65 6.88
N GLY A 87 -3.87 15.85 5.84
CA GLY A 87 -2.56 15.61 5.24
C GLY A 87 -1.71 14.51 5.89
N VAL A 88 -2.13 13.91 7.00
CA VAL A 88 -1.33 12.89 7.72
C VAL A 88 -1.22 11.59 6.91
N ALA A 89 -2.36 11.05 6.45
CA ALA A 89 -2.34 9.85 5.63
C ALA A 89 -1.74 10.11 4.25
N ALA A 90 -2.00 11.28 3.65
CA ALA A 90 -1.41 11.65 2.36
C ALA A 90 0.12 11.70 2.42
N ALA A 91 0.69 12.36 3.44
CA ALA A 91 2.13 12.45 3.63
C ALA A 91 2.76 11.07 3.89
N SER A 92 2.19 10.29 4.81
CA SER A 92 2.68 8.96 5.17
C SER A 92 2.65 7.99 3.99
N MET A 93 1.53 7.95 3.24
CA MET A 93 1.40 7.11 2.05
C MET A 93 2.38 7.49 0.93
N THR A 94 2.57 8.78 0.71
CA THR A 94 3.51 9.27 -0.30
C THR A 94 4.95 8.92 0.08
N ALA A 95 5.31 9.08 1.34
CA ALA A 95 6.64 8.72 1.85
C ALA A 95 6.91 7.22 1.72
N VAL A 96 5.94 6.37 2.07
CA VAL A 96 6.08 4.92 1.90
C VAL A 96 6.09 4.52 0.43
N GLY A 97 5.29 5.17 -0.43
CA GLY A 97 5.34 4.97 -1.88
C GLY A 97 6.70 5.32 -2.48
N LEU A 98 7.40 6.31 -1.92
CA LEU A 98 8.79 6.64 -2.30
C LEU A 98 9.79 5.56 -1.84
N LEU A 99 9.60 5.02 -0.64
CA LEU A 99 10.49 4.02 -0.03
C LEU A 99 10.24 2.60 -0.59
N GLN A 100 9.04 2.34 -1.09
CA GLN A 100 8.61 1.02 -1.54
C GLN A 100 9.58 0.36 -2.54
N PRO A 101 10.06 0.99 -3.63
CA PRO A 101 10.97 0.36 -4.56
C PRO A 101 12.31 -0.03 -3.91
N TYR A 102 12.80 0.77 -2.99
CA TYR A 102 14.07 0.51 -2.28
C TYR A 102 13.93 -0.67 -1.31
N LEU A 103 12.82 -0.71 -0.55
CA LEU A 103 12.51 -1.83 0.34
C LEU A 103 12.29 -3.12 -0.47
N PHE A 104 11.63 -3.02 -1.62
CA PHE A 104 11.38 -4.18 -2.48
C PHE A 104 12.68 -4.79 -3.01
N GLU A 105 13.64 -3.97 -3.40
CA GLU A 105 14.96 -4.42 -3.89
C GLU A 105 15.77 -5.18 -2.83
N LEU A 106 15.53 -4.94 -1.53
CA LEU A 106 16.22 -5.66 -0.45
C LEU A 106 15.76 -7.13 -0.33
N PHE A 107 14.51 -7.42 -0.72
CA PHE A 107 13.91 -8.74 -0.56
C PHE A 107 13.84 -9.56 -1.86
N VAL A 108 14.08 -8.92 -3.01
CA VAL A 108 14.02 -9.57 -4.33
C VAL A 108 15.43 -9.94 -4.79
N PRO A 109 15.65 -11.19 -5.26
CA PRO A 109 16.91 -11.59 -5.88
C PRO A 109 17.21 -10.73 -7.12
N ARG A 110 18.50 -10.39 -7.32
CA ARG A 110 18.94 -9.51 -8.41
C ARG A 110 18.64 -10.03 -9.82
N ASP A 111 18.48 -11.33 -9.97
CA ASP A 111 18.21 -12.01 -11.26
C ASP A 111 16.72 -12.14 -11.58
N SER A 112 15.85 -11.46 -10.85
CA SER A 112 14.42 -11.54 -11.07
C SER A 112 13.95 -10.60 -12.18
N ALA A 113 12.89 -11.01 -12.93
CA ALA A 113 12.34 -10.25 -14.04
C ALA A 113 11.91 -8.83 -13.63
N ASP A 114 12.15 -7.85 -14.50
CA ASP A 114 11.84 -6.43 -14.24
C ASP A 114 10.34 -6.14 -14.03
N ASP A 115 9.46 -7.04 -14.46
CA ASP A 115 8.00 -6.89 -14.43
C ASP A 115 7.34 -7.66 -13.27
N LEU A 116 8.11 -8.00 -12.22
CA LEU A 116 7.60 -8.74 -11.07
C LEU A 116 6.58 -7.91 -10.27
N GLU A 117 5.38 -8.50 -10.10
CA GLU A 117 4.44 -8.06 -9.08
C GLU A 117 4.85 -8.64 -7.73
N PRO A 118 4.90 -7.83 -6.64
CA PRO A 118 5.09 -8.36 -5.31
C PRO A 118 3.97 -9.33 -4.96
N SER A 119 4.27 -10.62 -4.90
CA SER A 119 3.31 -11.63 -4.46
C SER A 119 4.03 -12.78 -3.76
N MET A 120 3.29 -13.54 -2.95
CA MET A 120 3.83 -14.72 -2.26
C MET A 120 4.43 -15.76 -3.22
N ARG A 121 3.94 -15.79 -4.48
CA ARG A 121 4.40 -16.73 -5.51
C ARG A 121 5.69 -16.27 -6.19
N SER A 122 5.89 -14.96 -6.33
CA SER A 122 7.03 -14.40 -7.09
C SER A 122 8.30 -14.31 -6.26
N ILE A 123 8.20 -14.01 -4.96
CA ILE A 123 9.37 -13.75 -4.09
C ILE A 123 9.58 -14.86 -3.06
N GLY A 124 8.55 -15.73 -2.89
CA GLY A 124 8.52 -16.70 -1.80
C GLY A 124 7.84 -16.16 -0.54
N VAL A 125 7.16 -17.05 0.17
CA VAL A 125 6.31 -16.68 1.31
C VAL A 125 7.09 -15.95 2.41
N GLY A 126 8.29 -16.42 2.75
CA GLY A 126 9.09 -15.84 3.83
C GLY A 126 9.55 -14.41 3.53
N ALA A 127 10.13 -14.18 2.34
CA ALA A 127 10.60 -12.86 1.93
C ALA A 127 9.44 -11.86 1.78
N TYR A 128 8.31 -12.33 1.25
CA TYR A 128 7.09 -11.52 1.15
C TYR A 128 6.54 -11.10 2.51
N CYS A 129 6.48 -12.01 3.49
CA CYS A 129 6.03 -11.70 4.84
C CYS A 129 6.89 -10.61 5.49
N TRP A 130 8.22 -10.70 5.39
CA TRP A 130 9.13 -9.68 5.91
C TRP A 130 8.99 -8.35 5.18
N TYR A 131 8.85 -8.37 3.86
CA TYR A 131 8.62 -7.16 3.05
C TYR A 131 7.35 -6.43 3.48
N VAL A 132 6.23 -7.14 3.58
CA VAL A 132 4.95 -6.59 4.03
C VAL A 132 5.06 -6.03 5.45
N PHE A 133 5.69 -6.76 6.36
CA PHE A 133 5.90 -6.34 7.74
C PHE A 133 6.66 -5.01 7.83
N PHE A 134 7.79 -4.89 7.11
CA PHE A 134 8.58 -3.66 7.13
C PHE A 134 7.84 -2.46 6.52
N ILE A 135 7.11 -2.65 5.42
CA ILE A 135 6.30 -1.58 4.83
C ILE A 135 5.22 -1.10 5.79
N ILE A 136 4.48 -2.00 6.42
CA ILE A 136 3.45 -1.67 7.39
C ILE A 136 4.04 -0.96 8.61
N LEU A 137 5.16 -1.45 9.12
CA LEU A 137 5.83 -0.85 10.26
C LEU A 137 6.29 0.59 9.97
N VAL A 138 6.96 0.80 8.84
CA VAL A 138 7.40 2.14 8.41
C VAL A 138 6.22 3.08 8.22
N TYR A 139 5.14 2.57 7.63
CA TYR A 139 3.92 3.33 7.42
C TYR A 139 3.29 3.77 8.75
N ASN A 140 3.06 2.84 9.67
CA ASN A 140 2.49 3.14 10.98
C ASN A 140 3.37 4.09 11.79
N LEU A 141 4.69 3.90 11.73
CA LEU A 141 5.62 4.81 12.39
C LEU A 141 5.48 6.23 11.87
N LEU A 142 5.44 6.42 10.54
CA LEU A 142 5.26 7.75 9.95
C LEU A 142 3.88 8.33 10.27
N PHE A 143 2.82 7.53 10.15
CA PHE A 143 1.45 7.95 10.39
C PHE A 143 1.27 8.46 11.82
N PHE A 144 1.58 7.63 12.82
CA PHE A 144 1.41 7.99 14.23
C PHE A 144 2.38 9.08 14.69
N THR A 145 3.56 9.19 14.09
CA THR A 145 4.49 10.30 14.37
C THR A 145 3.94 11.63 13.87
N LEU A 146 3.34 11.65 12.69
CA LEU A 146 2.72 12.86 12.14
C LEU A 146 1.39 13.20 12.81
N GLU A 147 0.63 12.21 13.26
CA GLU A 147 -0.65 12.40 13.94
C GLU A 147 -0.48 12.98 15.35
N THR A 148 0.44 12.41 16.13
CA THR A 148 0.60 12.80 17.53
C THR A 148 1.34 14.11 17.75
N PHE A 149 2.29 14.49 16.90
CA PHE A 149 3.16 15.66 16.99
C PHE A 149 3.65 16.03 18.40
N ASN A 150 3.25 15.26 19.42
CA ASN A 150 3.51 15.50 20.82
C ASN A 150 4.07 14.23 21.48
N PHE A 151 5.39 14.18 21.62
CA PHE A 151 6.12 13.03 22.16
C PHE A 151 6.04 12.88 23.69
N PHE A 152 5.05 13.50 24.34
CA PHE A 152 4.93 13.46 25.79
C PHE A 152 4.59 12.06 26.35
N ASN A 153 3.92 11.21 25.57
CA ASN A 153 3.46 9.89 26.00
C ASN A 153 4.01 8.74 25.13
N TRP A 154 5.31 8.46 25.25
CA TRP A 154 6.03 7.47 24.46
C TRP A 154 5.44 6.06 24.54
N VAL A 155 4.91 5.67 25.70
CA VAL A 155 4.34 4.34 25.91
C VAL A 155 3.09 4.18 25.08
N HIS A 156 2.18 5.15 25.12
CA HIS A 156 0.96 5.13 24.33
C HIS A 156 1.22 5.15 22.82
N TRP A 157 2.20 5.94 22.39
CA TRP A 157 2.64 5.99 20.99
C TRP A 157 3.15 4.63 20.50
N LEU A 158 3.97 3.93 21.31
CA LEU A 158 4.45 2.58 20.98
C LEU A 158 3.32 1.54 20.96
N GLU A 159 2.37 1.62 21.87
CA GLU A 159 1.20 0.75 21.91
C GLU A 159 0.34 0.91 20.66
N CYS A 160 0.10 2.16 20.21
CA CYS A 160 -0.66 2.45 19.00
C CYS A 160 0.04 1.91 17.74
N ILE A 161 1.36 2.13 17.61
CA ILE A 161 2.14 1.59 16.48
C ILE A 161 2.12 0.07 16.48
N GLY A 162 2.42 -0.55 17.64
CA GLY A 162 2.47 -2.01 17.76
C GLY A 162 1.11 -2.66 17.46
N GLY A 163 0.04 -2.16 18.09
CA GLY A 163 -1.32 -2.66 17.88
C GLY A 163 -1.79 -2.51 16.44
N SER A 164 -1.63 -1.33 15.86
CA SER A 164 -2.01 -1.06 14.47
C SER A 164 -1.20 -1.90 13.49
N THR A 165 0.10 -2.09 13.73
CA THR A 165 0.97 -2.91 12.87
C THR A 165 0.52 -4.37 12.86
N VAL A 166 0.23 -4.95 14.02
CA VAL A 166 -0.22 -6.34 14.12
C VAL A 166 -1.56 -6.54 13.42
N ILE A 167 -2.53 -5.67 13.68
CA ILE A 167 -3.88 -5.77 13.08
C ILE A 167 -3.81 -5.58 11.56
N THR A 168 -3.11 -4.55 11.11
CA THR A 168 -2.95 -4.27 9.67
C THR A 168 -2.22 -5.42 8.97
N TYR A 169 -1.18 -5.98 9.59
CA TYR A 169 -0.44 -7.12 9.05
C TYR A 169 -1.33 -8.35 8.88
N ILE A 170 -2.12 -8.71 9.90
CA ILE A 170 -3.05 -9.84 9.83
C ILE A 170 -4.08 -9.63 8.71
N LEU A 171 -4.66 -8.43 8.61
CA LEU A 171 -5.63 -8.10 7.58
C LEU A 171 -5.04 -8.14 6.16
N VAL A 172 -3.84 -7.61 5.97
CA VAL A 172 -3.14 -7.64 4.68
C VAL A 172 -2.82 -9.08 4.28
N MET A 173 -2.33 -9.91 5.22
CA MET A 173 -2.03 -11.30 4.95
C MET A 173 -3.30 -12.12 4.66
N ALA A 174 -4.40 -11.83 5.35
CA ALA A 174 -5.69 -12.44 5.06
C ALA A 174 -6.18 -12.10 3.64
N THR A 175 -6.16 -10.82 3.25
CA THR A 175 -6.59 -10.40 1.91
C THR A 175 -5.72 -11.02 0.80
N GLU A 176 -4.41 -11.14 1.01
CA GLU A 176 -3.51 -11.78 0.05
C GLU A 176 -3.75 -13.30 -0.04
N SER A 177 -4.13 -13.93 1.07
CA SER A 177 -4.50 -15.37 1.07
C SER A 177 -5.77 -15.64 0.26
N PHE A 178 -6.74 -14.72 0.28
CA PHE A 178 -7.97 -14.84 -0.54
C PHE A 178 -7.73 -14.57 -2.03
N ARG A 179 -6.66 -13.87 -2.38
CA ARG A 179 -6.28 -13.59 -3.77
C ARG A 179 -5.69 -14.81 -4.50
N LYS A 180 -5.41 -15.90 -3.79
CA LYS A 180 -4.97 -17.17 -4.39
C LYS A 180 -6.04 -17.79 -5.26
#